data_822bac4dab98f1b3dc00220a49368beb
#
_entry.id   822bac4dab98f1b3dc00220a49368beb
#
_cell.length_a   1.000
_cell.length_b   1.000
_cell.length_c   1.000
_cell.angle_alpha   90.00
_cell.angle_beta   90.00
_cell.angle_gamma   90.00
#
_symmetry.space_group_name_H-M   'P 1'
#
loop_
_entity.id
_entity.type
_entity.pdbx_description
1 polymer ?
#
loop_
_entity_poly.entity_id
_entity_poly.type
_entity_poly.pdbx_seq_one_letter_code
_entity_poly.pdbx_strand_id
1 'polypeptide(L)'
;MKIKNPVALMYGVVGVGIGLLVSTHQAVFHHRMNVLESNQLIIIEQLNKIENTLVMEKAKNTVKKEEDEKQDLSLIKELSGDLGGNLTKSSPENVVFYEGKTGEEILPDDIAVYEDKDFFYIKTKELIIAPKVLSMLQNDGYSYYKVLKGLIKLSDGTYIAPKEYLKMVQ
;
A
#
# COMPACT_ATOMS: atom_id res chain seq x y z
N MET A 1 -82.17 -1.52 27.36
CA MET A 1 -81.03 -1.34 28.31
C MET A 1 -80.70 0.15 28.31
N LYS A 2 -81.01 0.91 29.38
CA LYS A 2 -80.69 2.35 29.43
C LYS A 2 -79.28 2.49 29.94
N ILE A 3 -78.38 3.00 29.08
CA ILE A 3 -76.98 3.31 29.47
C ILE A 3 -77.07 4.45 30.50
N LYS A 4 -76.83 4.13 31.79
CA LYS A 4 -77.00 5.05 32.92
C LYS A 4 -75.88 6.12 32.99
N ASN A 5 -74.84 6.04 32.19
CA ASN A 5 -73.78 7.04 32.24
C ASN A 5 -72.99 7.09 30.90
N PRO A 6 -73.47 7.86 29.89
CA PRO A 6 -72.79 7.91 28.58
C PRO A 6 -71.34 8.47 28.63
N VAL A 7 -71.08 9.33 29.65
CA VAL A 7 -69.73 9.92 29.87
C VAL A 7 -68.72 8.86 30.29
N ALA A 8 -69.08 7.93 31.17
CA ALA A 8 -68.19 6.84 31.62
C ALA A 8 -67.84 5.87 30.47
N LEU A 9 -68.86 5.61 29.57
CA LEU A 9 -68.57 4.78 28.38
C LEU A 9 -67.60 5.46 27.42
N MET A 10 -67.68 6.78 27.26
CA MET A 10 -66.89 7.57 26.39
C MET A 10 -65.43 7.59 26.90
N TYR A 11 -65.15 7.76 28.20
CA TYR A 11 -63.81 7.66 28.80
C TYR A 11 -63.27 6.26 28.71
N GLY A 12 -64.04 5.23 28.82
CA GLY A 12 -63.57 3.85 28.63
C GLY A 12 -63.06 3.57 27.20
N VAL A 13 -63.83 4.01 26.20
CA VAL A 13 -63.44 3.82 24.79
C VAL A 13 -62.21 4.61 24.42
N VAL A 14 -62.09 5.85 24.89
CA VAL A 14 -60.91 6.68 24.65
C VAL A 14 -59.68 6.10 25.36
N GLY A 15 -59.84 5.64 26.59
CA GLY A 15 -58.74 5.02 27.34
C GLY A 15 -58.21 3.74 26.69
N VAL A 16 -59.08 2.86 26.20
CA VAL A 16 -58.67 1.65 25.47
C VAL A 16 -58.00 2.00 24.15
N GLY A 17 -58.52 3.00 23.42
CA GLY A 17 -57.89 3.45 22.16
C GLY A 17 -56.49 4.00 22.36
N ILE A 18 -56.27 4.83 23.35
CA ILE A 18 -54.92 5.36 23.69
C ILE A 18 -53.99 4.24 24.14
N GLY A 19 -54.46 3.32 24.99
CA GLY A 19 -53.67 2.18 25.43
C GLY A 19 -53.19 1.28 24.28
N LEU A 20 -54.05 1.01 23.29
CA LEU A 20 -53.70 0.24 22.11
C LEU A 20 -52.67 0.98 21.22
N LEU A 21 -52.83 2.30 21.03
CA LEU A 21 -51.87 3.10 20.24
C LEU A 21 -50.48 3.15 20.89
N VAL A 22 -50.42 3.31 22.21
CA VAL A 22 -49.14 3.30 22.93
C VAL A 22 -48.48 1.92 22.88
N SER A 23 -49.27 0.85 23.04
CA SER A 23 -48.74 -0.52 22.98
C SER A 23 -48.17 -0.88 21.59
N THR A 24 -48.89 -0.50 20.53
CA THR A 24 -48.40 -0.75 19.15
C THR A 24 -47.16 0.08 18.83
N HIS A 25 -47.12 1.32 19.31
CA HIS A 25 -45.94 2.18 19.11
C HIS A 25 -44.68 1.62 19.82
N GLN A 26 -44.85 1.14 21.04
CA GLN A 26 -43.76 0.47 21.77
C GLN A 26 -43.30 -0.81 21.08
N ALA A 27 -44.19 -1.64 20.58
CA ALA A 27 -43.81 -2.86 19.86
C ALA A 27 -43.02 -2.57 18.59
N VAL A 28 -43.46 -1.56 17.81
CA VAL A 28 -42.69 -1.13 16.59
C VAL A 28 -41.33 -0.55 16.96
N PHE A 29 -41.27 0.23 18.04
CA PHE A 29 -39.99 0.78 18.50
C PHE A 29 -39.01 -0.31 18.93
N HIS A 30 -39.41 -1.27 19.73
CA HIS A 30 -38.56 -2.40 20.13
C HIS A 30 -38.14 -3.24 18.93
N HIS A 31 -39.03 -3.49 17.98
CA HIS A 31 -38.64 -4.22 16.76
C HIS A 31 -37.59 -3.48 15.96
N ARG A 32 -37.71 -2.16 15.78
CA ARG A 32 -36.70 -1.34 15.09
C ARG A 32 -35.38 -1.32 15.84
N MET A 33 -35.37 -1.24 17.15
CA MET A 33 -34.15 -1.30 17.97
C MET A 33 -33.45 -2.64 17.81
N ASN A 34 -34.15 -3.76 17.88
CA ASN A 34 -33.57 -5.09 17.68
C ASN A 34 -32.96 -5.27 16.27
N VAL A 35 -33.59 -4.72 15.23
CA VAL A 35 -33.05 -4.73 13.87
C VAL A 35 -31.82 -3.89 13.76
N LEU A 36 -31.75 -2.73 14.42
CA LEU A 36 -30.54 -1.88 14.44
C LEU A 36 -29.38 -2.57 15.16
N GLU A 37 -29.63 -3.16 16.31
CA GLU A 37 -28.61 -3.91 17.06
C GLU A 37 -28.08 -5.11 16.25
N SER A 38 -28.96 -5.86 15.60
CA SER A 38 -28.58 -6.97 14.72
C SER A 38 -27.71 -6.49 13.54
N ASN A 39 -28.10 -5.40 12.88
CA ASN A 39 -27.31 -4.82 11.79
C ASN A 39 -25.94 -4.31 12.26
N GLN A 40 -25.86 -3.70 13.45
CA GLN A 40 -24.60 -3.28 14.04
C GLN A 40 -23.64 -4.45 14.28
N LEU A 41 -24.14 -5.57 14.80
CA LEU A 41 -23.34 -6.77 15.01
C LEU A 41 -22.78 -7.32 13.69
N ILE A 42 -23.61 -7.36 12.64
CA ILE A 42 -23.18 -7.80 11.30
C ILE A 42 -22.08 -6.89 10.75
N ILE A 43 -22.23 -5.58 10.91
CA ILE A 43 -21.23 -4.61 10.44
C ILE A 43 -19.92 -4.78 11.21
N ILE A 44 -19.96 -4.97 12.52
CA ILE A 44 -18.76 -5.19 13.34
C ILE A 44 -18.05 -6.48 12.91
N GLU A 45 -18.79 -7.55 12.68
CA GLU A 45 -18.21 -8.82 12.21
C GLU A 45 -17.53 -8.66 10.84
N GLN A 46 -18.17 -7.95 9.90
CA GLN A 46 -17.60 -7.67 8.59
C GLN A 46 -16.33 -6.81 8.68
N LEU A 47 -16.33 -5.78 9.53
CA LEU A 47 -15.16 -4.93 9.76
C LEU A 47 -13.98 -5.73 10.32
N ASN A 48 -14.22 -6.58 11.31
CA ASN A 48 -13.19 -7.45 11.89
C ASN A 48 -12.60 -8.42 10.83
N LYS A 49 -13.45 -8.95 9.95
CA LYS A 49 -13.00 -9.82 8.86
C LYS A 49 -12.12 -9.08 7.85
N ILE A 50 -12.48 -7.85 7.48
CA ILE A 50 -11.71 -7.00 6.58
C ILE A 50 -10.37 -6.65 7.24
N GLU A 51 -10.36 -6.25 8.50
CA GLU A 51 -9.14 -5.91 9.23
C GLU A 51 -8.15 -7.09 9.28
N ASN A 52 -8.65 -8.29 9.64
CA ASN A 52 -7.83 -9.50 9.67
C ASN A 52 -7.27 -9.85 8.28
N THR A 53 -8.06 -9.67 7.23
CA THR A 53 -7.59 -9.91 5.85
C THR A 53 -6.49 -8.92 5.47
N LEU A 54 -6.64 -7.64 5.78
CA LEU A 54 -5.63 -6.61 5.51
C LEU A 54 -4.33 -6.84 6.30
N VAL A 55 -4.43 -7.28 7.55
CA VAL A 55 -3.25 -7.62 8.37
C VAL A 55 -2.49 -8.80 7.77
N MET A 56 -3.21 -9.86 7.35
CA MET A 56 -2.60 -11.03 6.70
C MET A 56 -1.94 -10.67 5.37
N GLU A 57 -2.58 -9.83 4.56
CA GLU A 57 -2.04 -9.39 3.28
C GLU A 57 -0.78 -8.53 3.45
N LYS A 58 -0.79 -7.60 4.41
CA LYS A 58 0.41 -6.82 4.78
C LYS A 58 1.56 -7.72 5.23
N ALA A 59 1.29 -8.68 6.12
CA ALA A 59 2.32 -9.61 6.59
C ALA A 59 2.91 -10.43 5.44
N LYS A 60 2.08 -10.96 4.53
CA LYS A 60 2.53 -11.71 3.36
C LYS A 60 3.38 -10.86 2.41
N ASN A 61 2.98 -9.62 2.17
CA ASN A 61 3.73 -8.69 1.31
C ASN A 61 5.08 -8.30 1.93
N THR A 62 5.13 -8.15 3.26
CA THR A 62 6.39 -7.86 3.98
C THR A 62 7.37 -9.03 3.87
N VAL A 63 6.91 -10.25 4.11
CA VAL A 63 7.76 -11.45 4.01
C VAL A 63 8.30 -11.62 2.59
N LYS A 64 7.44 -11.48 1.58
CA LYS A 64 7.86 -11.56 0.18
C LYS A 64 8.91 -10.51 -0.16
N LYS A 65 8.71 -9.27 0.29
CA LYS A 65 9.68 -8.19 0.05
C LYS A 65 11.05 -8.45 0.68
N GLU A 66 11.08 -9.04 1.87
CA GLU A 66 12.34 -9.41 2.53
C GLU A 66 13.06 -10.56 1.81
N GLU A 67 12.32 -11.52 1.28
CA GLU A 67 12.89 -12.62 0.46
C GLU A 67 13.46 -12.09 -0.84
N ASP A 68 12.72 -11.24 -1.55
CA ASP A 68 13.17 -10.60 -2.80
C ASP A 68 14.44 -9.76 -2.55
N GLU A 69 14.52 -8.98 -1.47
CA GLU A 69 15.71 -8.20 -1.12
C GLU A 69 16.94 -9.07 -0.81
N LYS A 70 16.76 -10.20 -0.14
CA LYS A 70 17.86 -11.15 0.12
C LYS A 70 18.39 -11.77 -1.16
N GLN A 71 17.49 -12.11 -2.09
CA GLN A 71 17.86 -12.66 -3.40
C GLN A 71 18.59 -11.61 -4.22
N ASP A 72 18.12 -10.37 -4.27
CA ASP A 72 18.79 -9.25 -4.94
C ASP A 72 20.21 -9.04 -4.42
N LEU A 73 20.37 -9.00 -3.11
CA LEU A 73 21.68 -8.86 -2.48
C LEU A 73 22.64 -10.00 -2.82
N SER A 74 22.14 -11.22 -2.96
CA SER A 74 22.94 -12.37 -3.37
C SER A 74 23.49 -12.20 -4.78
N LEU A 75 22.62 -11.83 -5.73
CA LEU A 75 22.99 -11.60 -7.13
C LEU A 75 23.95 -10.41 -7.28
N ILE A 76 23.74 -9.36 -6.51
CA ILE A 76 24.60 -8.18 -6.52
C ILE A 76 25.97 -8.51 -5.94
N LYS A 77 26.06 -9.34 -4.91
CA LYS A 77 27.34 -9.84 -4.39
C LYS A 77 28.09 -10.66 -5.42
N GLU A 78 27.40 -11.48 -6.20
CA GLU A 78 27.99 -12.23 -7.31
C GLU A 78 28.58 -11.28 -8.36
N LEU A 79 27.85 -10.21 -8.73
CA LEU A 79 28.34 -9.16 -9.64
C LEU A 79 29.50 -8.35 -9.08
N SER A 80 29.53 -8.12 -7.78
CA SER A 80 30.61 -7.34 -7.16
C SER A 80 31.94 -8.09 -7.15
N GLY A 81 31.91 -9.42 -7.21
CA GLY A 81 33.08 -10.27 -7.03
C GLY A 81 33.59 -10.26 -5.57
N ASP A 82 34.70 -10.91 -5.32
CA ASP A 82 35.31 -11.05 -3.99
C ASP A 82 35.85 -9.74 -3.37
N LEU A 83 35.61 -8.61 -4.00
CA LEU A 83 36.01 -7.29 -3.52
C LEU A 83 35.10 -6.80 -2.39
N GLY A 84 34.86 -7.60 -1.38
CA GLY A 84 34.14 -7.39 -0.12
C GLY A 84 33.86 -5.96 0.36
N GLY A 85 33.45 -5.07 -0.55
CA GLY A 85 32.97 -3.73 -0.22
C GLY A 85 31.63 -3.79 0.49
N ASN A 86 31.43 -2.87 1.42
CA ASN A 86 30.13 -2.68 2.06
C ASN A 86 29.12 -2.21 1.02
N LEU A 87 28.40 -3.16 0.42
CA LEU A 87 27.27 -2.87 -0.45
C LEU A 87 26.15 -2.29 0.38
N THR A 88 25.76 -1.08 0.07
CA THR A 88 24.62 -0.41 0.67
C THR A 88 23.54 -0.17 -0.38
N LYS A 89 22.30 -0.40 -0.01
CA LYS A 89 21.16 0.00 -0.85
C LYS A 89 21.13 1.52 -0.88
N SER A 90 21.21 2.10 -2.07
CA SER A 90 21.14 3.56 -2.21
C SER A 90 19.76 4.05 -1.83
N SER A 91 19.74 5.04 -0.96
CA SER A 91 18.50 5.77 -0.65
C SER A 91 18.26 6.87 -1.71
N PRO A 92 17.02 7.37 -1.86
CA PRO A 92 16.72 8.54 -2.68
C PRO A 92 17.52 9.79 -2.29
N GLU A 93 18.12 9.78 -1.10
CA GLU A 93 18.98 10.86 -0.63
C GLU A 93 20.36 10.85 -1.32
N ASN A 94 20.81 9.70 -1.80
CA ASN A 94 22.13 9.51 -2.39
C ASN A 94 22.10 9.44 -3.91
N VAL A 95 20.99 8.97 -4.48
CA VAL A 95 20.82 8.75 -5.92
C VAL A 95 19.57 9.44 -6.40
N VAL A 96 19.68 10.18 -7.48
CA VAL A 96 18.56 10.89 -8.11
C VAL A 96 18.18 10.17 -9.40
N PHE A 97 16.88 9.99 -9.57
CA PHE A 97 16.25 9.51 -10.78
C PHE A 97 15.49 10.66 -11.41
N TYR A 98 15.61 10.87 -12.70
CA TYR A 98 14.85 11.92 -13.38
C TYR A 98 14.46 11.55 -14.80
N GLU A 99 13.32 12.08 -15.23
CA GLU A 99 12.85 11.89 -16.59
C GLU A 99 13.64 12.79 -17.54
N GLY A 100 14.18 12.19 -18.60
CA GLY A 100 15.06 12.88 -19.54
C GLY A 100 14.39 13.96 -20.37
N LYS A 101 13.07 13.93 -20.55
CA LYS A 101 12.32 14.92 -21.31
C LYS A 101 11.96 16.15 -20.51
N THR A 102 11.50 15.95 -19.28
CA THR A 102 11.02 17.02 -18.41
C THR A 102 12.07 17.50 -17.44
N GLY A 103 13.07 16.66 -17.13
CA GLY A 103 14.06 16.93 -16.08
C GLY A 103 13.47 16.85 -14.66
N GLU A 104 12.25 16.33 -14.53
CA GLU A 104 11.60 16.14 -13.24
C GLU A 104 12.19 14.95 -12.49
N GLU A 105 12.33 15.10 -11.16
CA GLU A 105 12.75 14.02 -10.30
C GLU A 105 11.62 12.99 -10.18
N ILE A 106 11.94 11.71 -10.43
CA ILE A 106 11.00 10.59 -10.35
C ILE A 106 11.51 9.56 -9.36
N LEU A 107 10.62 8.77 -8.80
CA LEU A 107 10.94 7.63 -7.95
C LEU A 107 10.35 6.36 -8.57
N PRO A 108 11.09 5.66 -9.44
CA PRO A 108 10.57 4.47 -10.12
C PRO A 108 10.44 3.29 -9.16
N ASP A 109 9.31 2.59 -9.22
CA ASP A 109 9.01 1.44 -8.35
C ASP A 109 9.82 0.19 -8.73
N ASP A 110 10.23 0.09 -9.99
CA ASP A 110 10.86 -1.10 -10.57
C ASP A 110 12.41 -1.04 -10.61
N ILE A 111 13.00 0.02 -10.10
CA ILE A 111 14.47 0.21 -10.09
C ILE A 111 14.98 0.19 -8.66
N ALA A 112 15.95 -0.69 -8.41
CA ALA A 112 16.72 -0.66 -7.16
C ALA A 112 18.19 -0.41 -7.48
N VAL A 113 18.81 0.49 -6.73
CA VAL A 113 20.23 0.82 -6.85
C VAL A 113 20.91 0.48 -5.54
N TYR A 114 22.00 -0.27 -5.68
CA TYR A 114 22.94 -0.53 -4.61
C TYR A 114 24.27 0.09 -5.01
N GLU A 115 25.09 0.45 -4.07
CA GLU A 115 26.36 1.11 -4.35
C GLU A 115 27.49 0.65 -3.44
N ASP A 116 28.67 0.70 -3.99
CA ASP A 116 29.93 0.73 -3.24
C ASP A 116 30.65 2.07 -3.54
N LYS A 117 31.95 2.15 -3.25
CA LYS A 117 32.74 3.36 -3.46
C LYS A 117 32.73 3.84 -4.93
N ASP A 118 32.86 2.93 -5.88
CA ASP A 118 33.17 3.24 -7.27
C ASP A 118 32.03 2.86 -8.25
N PHE A 119 31.13 1.96 -7.85
CA PHE A 119 30.13 1.37 -8.73
C PHE A 119 28.70 1.54 -8.21
N PHE A 120 27.80 1.60 -9.17
CA PHE A 120 26.39 1.30 -8.96
C PHE A 120 26.09 -0.13 -9.42
N TYR A 121 25.22 -0.80 -8.66
CA TYR A 121 24.62 -2.08 -8.99
C TYR A 121 23.12 -1.84 -9.15
N ILE A 122 22.63 -1.92 -10.39
CA ILE A 122 21.29 -1.50 -10.75
C ILE A 122 20.46 -2.72 -11.12
N LYS A 123 19.36 -2.94 -10.39
CA LYS A 123 18.29 -3.87 -10.75
C LYS A 123 17.23 -3.10 -11.53
N THR A 124 16.93 -3.53 -12.75
CA THR A 124 15.90 -2.89 -13.60
C THR A 124 15.40 -3.86 -14.67
N LYS A 125 14.20 -3.63 -15.19
CA LYS A 125 13.71 -4.29 -16.40
C LYS A 125 14.21 -3.60 -17.67
N GLU A 126 14.68 -2.37 -17.54
CA GLU A 126 15.13 -1.55 -18.63
C GLU A 126 16.58 -1.85 -19.04
N LEU A 127 16.89 -1.63 -20.31
CA LEU A 127 18.27 -1.72 -20.79
C LEU A 127 19.04 -0.46 -20.40
N ILE A 128 20.23 -0.64 -19.83
CA ILE A 128 21.15 0.46 -19.57
C ILE A 128 21.90 0.81 -20.86
N ILE A 129 21.70 2.03 -21.33
CA ILE A 129 22.42 2.60 -22.48
C ILE A 129 23.64 3.37 -21.95
N ALA A 130 24.61 2.64 -21.43
CA ALA A 130 25.84 3.25 -20.95
C ALA A 130 27.05 2.49 -21.50
N PRO A 131 28.09 3.19 -21.99
CA PRO A 131 29.33 2.54 -22.45
C PRO A 131 30.14 1.92 -21.29
N LYS A 132 29.69 2.04 -20.06
CA LYS A 132 30.40 1.68 -18.83
C LYS A 132 29.80 0.51 -18.07
N VAL A 133 28.95 -0.30 -18.72
CA VAL A 133 28.48 -1.57 -18.15
C VAL A 133 29.67 -2.55 -18.11
N LEU A 134 30.05 -2.99 -16.94
CA LEU A 134 31.20 -3.91 -16.73
C LEU A 134 30.73 -5.35 -16.69
N SER A 135 29.59 -5.62 -16.10
CA SER A 135 28.98 -6.95 -16.05
C SER A 135 27.47 -6.86 -15.90
N MET A 136 26.79 -7.93 -16.30
CA MET A 136 25.35 -8.05 -16.24
C MET A 136 24.94 -9.48 -15.89
N LEU A 137 23.94 -9.63 -15.03
CA LEU A 137 23.22 -10.87 -14.76
C LEU A 137 21.74 -10.68 -15.06
N GLN A 138 21.04 -11.75 -15.40
CA GLN A 138 19.59 -11.75 -15.57
C GLN A 138 18.95 -12.78 -14.64
N ASN A 139 17.91 -12.37 -13.95
CA ASN A 139 17.13 -13.24 -13.09
C ASN A 139 15.69 -12.74 -12.98
N ASP A 140 14.74 -13.64 -13.15
CA ASP A 140 13.31 -13.42 -12.94
C ASP A 140 12.73 -12.16 -13.63
N GLY A 141 13.14 -11.96 -14.91
CA GLY A 141 12.69 -10.83 -15.73
C GLY A 141 13.36 -9.49 -15.41
N TYR A 142 14.29 -9.47 -14.47
CA TYR A 142 15.14 -8.32 -14.16
C TYR A 142 16.55 -8.52 -14.68
N SER A 143 17.18 -7.43 -15.02
CA SER A 143 18.61 -7.36 -15.32
C SER A 143 19.34 -6.61 -14.20
N TYR A 144 20.46 -7.16 -13.80
CA TYR A 144 21.33 -6.60 -12.76
C TYR A 144 22.62 -6.16 -13.44
N TYR A 145 22.95 -4.91 -13.28
CA TYR A 145 24.10 -4.30 -13.95
C TYR A 145 25.12 -3.79 -12.92
N LYS A 146 26.39 -4.03 -13.18
CA LYS A 146 27.51 -3.33 -12.53
C LYS A 146 27.99 -2.23 -13.46
N VAL A 147 27.88 -0.99 -13.03
CA VAL A 147 28.26 0.19 -13.81
C VAL A 147 29.10 1.15 -12.99
N LEU A 148 30.02 1.87 -13.62
CA LEU A 148 30.75 2.95 -12.96
C LEU A 148 29.79 4.08 -12.57
N LYS A 149 30.00 4.66 -11.37
CA LYS A 149 29.23 5.81 -10.92
C LYS A 149 29.32 6.96 -11.92
N GLY A 150 28.19 7.59 -12.22
CA GLY A 150 28.08 8.70 -13.15
C GLY A 150 26.66 8.85 -13.63
N LEU A 151 26.48 9.60 -14.71
CA LEU A 151 25.20 9.73 -15.38
C LEU A 151 24.91 8.45 -16.20
N ILE A 152 23.85 7.75 -15.86
CA ILE A 152 23.42 6.51 -16.49
C ILE A 152 22.06 6.74 -17.11
N LYS A 153 21.90 6.35 -18.37
CA LYS A 153 20.62 6.44 -19.10
C LYS A 153 20.02 5.05 -19.28
N LEU A 154 18.72 4.94 -19.04
CA LEU A 154 17.93 3.74 -19.29
C LEU A 154 17.19 3.86 -20.64
N SER A 155 16.73 2.73 -21.16
CA SER A 155 16.01 2.65 -22.45
C SER A 155 14.66 3.38 -22.45
N ASP A 156 14.03 3.51 -21.30
CA ASP A 156 12.78 4.27 -21.12
C ASP A 156 12.99 5.79 -21.09
N GLY A 157 14.24 6.25 -21.09
CA GLY A 157 14.60 7.66 -21.01
C GLY A 157 14.89 8.16 -19.59
N THR A 158 14.76 7.29 -18.59
CA THR A 158 15.13 7.62 -17.20
C THR A 158 16.63 7.78 -17.06
N TYR A 159 17.06 8.70 -16.23
CA TYR A 159 18.46 8.89 -15.87
C TYR A 159 18.67 8.61 -14.38
N ILE A 160 19.80 8.02 -14.07
CA ILE A 160 20.26 7.73 -12.71
C ILE A 160 21.61 8.41 -12.51
N ALA A 161 21.74 9.18 -11.44
CA ALA A 161 23.00 9.82 -11.10
C ALA A 161 23.19 9.92 -9.57
N PRO A 162 24.43 9.95 -9.08
CA PRO A 162 24.71 10.38 -7.72
C PRO A 162 24.19 11.80 -7.51
N LYS A 163 23.61 12.10 -6.36
CA LYS A 163 23.07 13.44 -6.07
C LYS A 163 24.12 14.54 -6.18
N GLU A 164 25.34 14.22 -5.89
CA GLU A 164 26.49 15.13 -6.03
C GLU A 164 26.73 15.56 -7.47
N TYR A 165 26.38 14.69 -8.44
CA TYR A 165 26.56 14.97 -9.87
C TYR A 165 25.65 16.10 -10.38
N LEU A 166 24.44 16.21 -9.83
CA LEU A 166 23.51 17.29 -10.20
C LEU A 166 24.02 18.68 -9.83
N LYS A 167 24.85 18.79 -8.80
CA LYS A 167 25.47 20.06 -8.40
C LYS A 167 26.53 20.57 -9.40
N MET A 168 27.02 19.68 -10.27
CA MET A 168 28.02 20.01 -11.30
C MET A 168 27.38 20.43 -12.63
N VAL A 169 26.10 20.18 -12.81
CA VAL A 169 25.36 20.42 -14.07
C VAL A 169 24.48 21.68 -13.99
N GLN A 170 24.28 22.23 -12.78
CA GLN A 170 23.67 23.54 -12.54
C GLN A 170 24.71 24.66 -12.55
#